data_ede28ade70186195b4e2ff005e4c141a
#
_entry.id   ede28ade70186195b4e2ff005e4c141a
#
_cell.length_a   1.000
_cell.length_b   1.000
_cell.length_c   1.000
_cell.angle_alpha   90.00
_cell.angle_beta   90.00
_cell.angle_gamma   90.00
#
_symmetry.space_group_name_H-M   'P 1'
#
loop_
_entity.id
_entity.type
_entity.pdbx_description
1 polymer ?
#
loop_
_entity_poly.entity_id
_entity_poly.type
_entity_poly.pdbx_seq_one_letter_code
_entity_poly.pdbx_strand_id
1 'polypeptide(L)'
;MPQLKWNSKGSQPLPEGSLVTDLLYSPLQDLADCSQPENRLVLGDNLRVMSALLDDHQDSFDLIYADPPFFTNKGYSARVGRGEDSRKPEGWKLADGYQDEWDDLDEYLDMLYPRLQAMYQLLAPTGSLFLHLDWHANSYARVLLDEIFGYENFRNEIIWTYHGPSPIRSAFNRKHDTILFYSKTDRYKFDVDPVRVPYASNTVDTFRSSEKAGFGKIPDLERGKVPEDWWYFPVVARLHGERTGYPTQKPEGLLERIILAATEEGDLVGDFFCGAGTTGVVAARLGRRFALSDLQPRAIHTTRARFILDQADPERGPNAISSMAVQREASLAPESLQEFSDLALPVPQMQDGVVTLPAEVLPRVMYWEIDPDWDGTGFCSRLGAARPWRVGDLDPSLPLPDKWGKVCLRAVLVSGEVVQQPLN
;
A
#
# COMPACT_ATOMS: atom_id res chain seq x y z
N MET A 1 20.87 -26.70 5.08
CA MET A 1 20.84 -25.31 4.57
C MET A 1 21.66 -24.41 5.50
N PRO A 2 22.31 -23.35 5.00
CA PRO A 2 22.92 -22.37 5.88
C PRO A 2 21.84 -21.70 6.72
N GLN A 3 22.15 -21.39 7.96
CA GLN A 3 21.26 -20.73 8.91
C GLN A 3 21.98 -19.53 9.53
N LEU A 4 21.27 -18.40 9.63
CA LEU A 4 21.74 -17.29 10.44
C LEU A 4 21.49 -17.60 11.92
N LYS A 5 22.47 -17.31 12.75
CA LYS A 5 22.41 -17.52 14.21
C LYS A 5 22.76 -16.22 14.91
N TRP A 6 21.88 -15.77 15.78
CA TRP A 6 22.09 -14.69 16.73
C TRP A 6 21.40 -15.03 18.05
N ASN A 7 21.75 -14.34 19.13
CA ASN A 7 21.39 -14.76 20.50
C ASN A 7 19.86 -14.77 20.75
N SER A 8 19.12 -13.85 20.20
CA SER A 8 17.69 -13.64 20.44
C SER A 8 16.78 -14.34 19.42
N LYS A 9 17.34 -15.01 18.41
CA LYS A 9 16.58 -15.64 17.34
C LYS A 9 15.49 -16.58 17.87
N GLY A 10 14.22 -16.26 17.53
CA GLY A 10 13.07 -17.11 17.85
C GLY A 10 12.78 -17.26 19.35
N SER A 11 13.32 -16.37 20.18
CA SER A 11 13.15 -16.41 21.63
C SER A 11 11.75 -16.00 22.10
N GLN A 12 10.98 -15.32 21.26
CA GLN A 12 9.65 -14.81 21.59
C GLN A 12 8.56 -15.48 20.75
N PRO A 13 7.44 -15.90 21.37
CA PRO A 13 6.27 -16.34 20.62
C PRO A 13 5.66 -15.15 19.86
N LEU A 14 4.83 -15.43 18.86
CA LEU A 14 4.00 -14.40 18.25
C LEU A 14 3.17 -13.70 19.32
N PRO A 15 3.14 -12.36 19.36
CA PRO A 15 2.32 -11.63 20.33
C PRO A 15 0.84 -11.87 20.04
N GLU A 16 0.01 -11.89 21.07
CA GLU A 16 -1.43 -11.84 20.88
C GLU A 16 -1.81 -10.52 20.22
N GLY A 17 -2.65 -10.59 19.19
CA GLY A 17 -3.19 -9.43 18.47
C GLY A 17 -4.71 -9.47 18.48
N SER A 18 -5.33 -8.29 18.49
CA SER A 18 -6.76 -8.14 18.24
C SER A 18 -7.01 -6.80 17.54
N LEU A 19 -8.09 -6.74 16.74
CA LEU A 19 -8.41 -5.58 15.93
C LEU A 19 -9.74 -4.98 16.35
N VAL A 20 -9.79 -3.65 16.34
CA VAL A 20 -11.01 -2.87 16.58
C VAL A 20 -11.34 -2.07 15.33
N THR A 21 -12.58 -2.14 14.87
CA THR A 21 -13.05 -1.35 13.74
C THR A 21 -13.41 0.05 14.19
N ASP A 22 -12.76 1.05 13.61
CA ASP A 22 -12.98 2.47 13.88
C ASP A 22 -13.97 3.10 12.90
N LEU A 23 -13.92 2.67 11.64
CA LEU A 23 -14.90 3.07 10.64
C LEU A 23 -15.05 2.01 9.55
N LEU A 24 -16.19 2.03 8.90
CA LEU A 24 -16.48 1.24 7.72
C LEU A 24 -16.58 2.14 6.49
N TYR A 25 -16.27 1.58 5.35
CA TYR A 25 -16.52 2.20 4.06
C TYR A 25 -17.33 1.24 3.19
N SER A 26 -18.37 1.77 2.56
CA SER A 26 -19.16 1.05 1.57
C SER A 26 -19.75 2.05 0.58
N PRO A 27 -19.52 1.91 -0.74
CA PRO A 27 -20.00 2.86 -1.73
C PRO A 27 -21.54 2.90 -1.77
N LEU A 28 -22.13 4.04 -2.19
CA LEU A 28 -23.58 4.24 -2.27
C LEU A 28 -24.31 3.23 -3.16
N GLN A 29 -23.62 2.71 -4.17
CA GLN A 29 -24.21 1.75 -5.12
C GLN A 29 -24.40 0.37 -4.50
N ASP A 30 -23.69 0.09 -3.44
CA ASP A 30 -23.73 -1.17 -2.73
C ASP A 30 -24.44 -0.93 -1.38
N LEU A 31 -25.76 -1.05 -1.37
CA LEU A 31 -26.54 -1.08 -0.12
C LEU A 31 -26.28 -2.36 0.68
N ALA A 32 -25.28 -3.17 0.23
CA ALA A 32 -24.85 -4.35 0.92
C ALA A 32 -24.41 -4.01 2.35
N ASP A 33 -24.73 -4.91 3.21
CA ASP A 33 -24.45 -4.90 4.63
C ASP A 33 -22.98 -4.51 4.92
N CYS A 34 -22.77 -3.33 5.51
CA CYS A 34 -21.45 -2.90 5.98
C CYS A 34 -20.84 -3.85 7.02
N SER A 35 -21.54 -4.90 7.42
CA SER A 35 -21.14 -5.80 8.50
C SER A 35 -19.97 -6.74 8.16
N GLN A 36 -19.68 -6.97 6.87
CA GLN A 36 -18.61 -7.86 6.43
C GLN A 36 -17.74 -7.20 5.34
N PRO A 37 -16.81 -6.32 5.71
CA PRO A 37 -15.95 -5.67 4.75
C PRO A 37 -14.98 -6.67 4.13
N GLU A 38 -14.85 -6.63 2.80
CA GLU A 38 -13.94 -7.51 2.05
C GLU A 38 -12.48 -7.08 2.15
N ASN A 39 -12.25 -5.80 2.44
CA ASN A 39 -10.92 -5.21 2.49
C ASN A 39 -10.63 -4.64 3.89
N ARG A 40 -9.34 -4.55 4.22
CA ARG A 40 -8.88 -4.04 5.53
C ARG A 40 -7.75 -3.04 5.36
N LEU A 41 -7.81 -1.96 6.13
CA LEU A 41 -6.73 -1.00 6.31
C LEU A 41 -6.51 -0.81 7.81
N VAL A 42 -5.36 -1.22 8.34
CA VAL A 42 -5.15 -1.38 9.77
C VAL A 42 -4.00 -0.52 10.28
N LEU A 43 -4.24 0.30 11.30
CA LEU A 43 -3.20 0.96 12.08
C LEU A 43 -2.71 0.02 13.20
N GLY A 44 -1.41 -0.28 13.23
CA GLY A 44 -0.85 -1.07 14.31
C GLY A 44 0.53 -1.64 14.01
N ASP A 45 1.16 -2.22 15.03
CA ASP A 45 2.32 -3.08 14.82
C ASP A 45 1.92 -4.28 13.96
N ASN A 46 2.55 -4.41 12.82
CA ASN A 46 2.16 -5.41 11.83
C ASN A 46 2.32 -6.85 12.31
N LEU A 47 3.21 -7.13 13.26
CA LEU A 47 3.31 -8.47 13.82
C LEU A 47 2.06 -8.83 14.64
N ARG A 48 1.53 -7.87 15.42
CA ARG A 48 0.26 -8.02 16.15
C ARG A 48 -0.94 -8.05 15.22
N VAL A 49 -0.91 -7.23 14.17
CA VAL A 49 -1.96 -7.25 13.12
C VAL A 49 -1.98 -8.60 12.42
N MET A 50 -0.83 -9.12 11.97
CA MET A 50 -0.73 -10.44 11.35
C MET A 50 -1.17 -11.55 12.31
N SER A 51 -0.80 -11.46 13.58
CA SER A 51 -1.25 -12.43 14.59
C SER A 51 -2.78 -12.46 14.73
N ALA A 52 -3.43 -11.28 14.78
CA ALA A 52 -4.88 -11.21 14.79
C ALA A 52 -5.53 -11.76 13.52
N LEU A 53 -4.88 -11.58 12.36
CA LEU A 53 -5.39 -12.10 11.09
C LEU A 53 -5.22 -13.62 10.97
N LEU A 54 -4.29 -14.24 11.68
CA LEU A 54 -4.11 -15.69 11.65
C LEU A 54 -5.32 -16.47 12.15
N ASP A 55 -6.14 -15.88 13.02
CA ASP A 55 -7.35 -16.54 13.53
C ASP A 55 -8.35 -16.84 12.39
N ASP A 56 -8.50 -15.93 11.44
CA ASP A 56 -9.50 -16.02 10.36
C ASP A 56 -8.88 -16.21 8.96
N HIS A 57 -7.58 -15.91 8.78
CA HIS A 57 -6.92 -15.80 7.48
C HIS A 57 -5.64 -16.64 7.38
N GLN A 58 -5.45 -17.65 8.25
CA GLN A 58 -4.38 -18.62 8.04
C GLN A 58 -4.52 -19.27 6.67
N ASP A 59 -3.41 -19.44 5.94
CA ASP A 59 -3.38 -20.06 4.62
C ASP A 59 -4.31 -19.41 3.57
N SER A 60 -4.53 -18.08 3.65
CA SER A 60 -5.56 -17.41 2.84
C SER A 60 -5.02 -16.38 1.83
N PHE A 61 -3.83 -15.83 2.03
CA PHE A 61 -3.28 -14.79 1.16
C PHE A 61 -2.65 -15.39 -0.09
N ASP A 62 -3.09 -14.96 -1.27
CA ASP A 62 -2.53 -15.39 -2.55
C ASP A 62 -1.21 -14.67 -2.86
N LEU A 63 -1.06 -13.44 -2.41
CA LEU A 63 0.14 -12.63 -2.54
C LEU A 63 0.38 -11.81 -1.26
N ILE A 64 1.61 -11.80 -0.79
CA ILE A 64 2.07 -10.79 0.15
C ILE A 64 3.25 -10.03 -0.49
N TYR A 65 3.10 -8.72 -0.62
CA TYR A 65 4.21 -7.81 -0.91
C TYR A 65 4.64 -7.17 0.41
N ALA A 66 5.93 -7.08 0.65
CA ALA A 66 6.47 -6.50 1.87
C ALA A 66 7.66 -5.59 1.56
N ASP A 67 7.62 -4.36 2.06
CA ASP A 67 8.63 -3.31 1.91
C ASP A 67 9.06 -2.81 3.31
N PRO A 68 9.71 -3.67 4.14
CA PRO A 68 10.09 -3.31 5.49
C PRO A 68 11.19 -2.23 5.49
N PRO A 69 11.53 -1.63 6.65
CA PRO A 69 12.76 -0.86 6.78
C PRO A 69 13.98 -1.64 6.27
N PHE A 70 14.96 -0.96 5.65
CA PHE A 70 16.08 -1.59 4.93
C PHE A 70 17.38 -1.69 5.74
N PHE A 71 17.36 -1.34 7.01
CA PHE A 71 18.58 -1.22 7.84
C PHE A 71 19.49 -0.09 7.36
N THR A 72 18.91 1.05 6.98
CA THR A 72 19.69 2.20 6.46
C THR A 72 20.22 3.11 7.55
N ASN A 73 19.78 2.95 8.81
CA ASN A 73 20.06 3.80 9.96
C ASN A 73 19.73 5.28 9.70
N LYS A 74 18.49 5.54 9.20
CA LYS A 74 17.97 6.88 8.89
C LYS A 74 16.52 7.02 9.27
N GLY A 75 16.18 8.22 9.78
CA GLY A 75 14.79 8.65 9.90
C GLY A 75 14.24 9.20 8.58
N TYR A 76 12.99 8.89 8.28
CA TYR A 76 12.29 9.35 7.08
C TYR A 76 11.10 10.21 7.46
N SER A 77 10.98 11.40 6.86
CA SER A 77 9.89 12.34 7.12
C SER A 77 8.94 12.44 5.95
N ALA A 78 7.64 12.48 6.24
CA ALA A 78 6.60 12.77 5.27
C ALA A 78 6.53 14.29 4.99
N ARG A 79 6.15 14.64 3.76
CA ARG A 79 5.90 16.02 3.38
C ARG A 79 4.41 16.23 3.27
N VAL A 80 3.90 17.19 4.03
CA VAL A 80 2.47 17.49 4.10
C VAL A 80 2.20 18.96 3.79
N GLY A 81 1.08 19.23 3.14
CA GLY A 81 0.66 20.59 2.81
C GLY A 81 0.56 20.85 1.31
N ARG A 82 0.22 22.09 0.99
CA ARG A 82 0.05 22.54 -0.38
C ARG A 82 1.42 22.75 -1.02
N GLY A 83 1.66 22.16 -2.16
CA GLY A 83 2.85 22.44 -2.93
C GLY A 83 3.94 21.41 -2.73
N GLU A 84 3.67 20.21 -3.09
CA GLU A 84 4.71 19.22 -3.38
C GLU A 84 5.63 19.65 -4.54
N ASP A 85 5.37 20.83 -5.11
CA ASP A 85 6.30 21.47 -6.02
C ASP A 85 7.56 21.87 -5.21
N SER A 86 8.65 21.19 -5.52
CA SER A 86 9.96 21.46 -4.90
C SER A 86 10.44 22.89 -5.08
N ARG A 87 9.80 23.66 -5.95
CA ARG A 87 10.09 25.06 -6.22
C ARG A 87 9.45 26.01 -5.21
N LYS A 88 8.55 25.52 -4.35
CA LYS A 88 7.87 26.30 -3.31
C LYS A 88 7.93 25.60 -1.95
N PRO A 89 9.12 25.46 -1.36
CA PRO A 89 9.30 24.71 -0.11
C PRO A 89 8.59 25.37 1.09
N GLU A 90 8.29 26.65 1.04
CA GLU A 90 7.58 27.39 2.08
C GLU A 90 6.13 26.93 2.31
N GLY A 91 5.56 26.22 1.35
CA GLY A 91 4.23 25.61 1.48
C GLY A 91 4.21 24.26 2.18
N TRP A 92 5.38 23.72 2.56
CA TRP A 92 5.48 22.39 3.14
C TRP A 92 5.66 22.41 4.64
N LYS A 93 5.07 21.41 5.29
CA LYS A 93 5.44 20.99 6.63
C LYS A 93 6.04 19.60 6.57
N LEU A 94 7.04 19.34 7.40
CA LEU A 94 7.52 18.00 7.65
C LEU A 94 6.65 17.41 8.76
N ALA A 95 6.18 16.20 8.55
CA ALA A 95 5.52 15.36 9.54
C ALA A 95 6.34 14.09 9.73
N ASP A 96 6.13 13.42 10.84
CA ASP A 96 6.78 12.15 11.10
C ASP A 96 6.40 11.12 10.03
N GLY A 97 7.41 10.44 9.52
CA GLY A 97 7.29 9.28 8.66
C GLY A 97 7.62 8.03 9.47
N TYR A 98 8.59 7.25 9.02
CA TYR A 98 9.03 6.08 9.76
C TYR A 98 10.52 6.16 10.10
N GLN A 99 10.94 5.44 11.14
CA GLN A 99 12.32 5.30 11.54
C GLN A 99 12.88 3.97 11.01
N ASP A 100 14.09 4.03 10.49
CA ASP A 100 14.86 2.86 10.06
C ASP A 100 16.23 2.94 10.77
N GLU A 101 16.16 2.99 12.12
CA GLU A 101 17.32 3.15 13.01
C GLU A 101 17.38 1.95 13.95
N TRP A 102 18.52 1.29 14.01
CA TRP A 102 18.75 0.04 14.73
C TRP A 102 20.11 0.12 15.41
N ASP A 103 20.20 -0.41 16.61
CA ASP A 103 21.45 -0.47 17.36
C ASP A 103 22.47 -1.37 16.64
N ASP A 104 22.00 -2.52 16.16
CA ASP A 104 22.82 -3.48 15.41
C ASP A 104 21.98 -4.35 14.45
N LEU A 105 22.64 -5.29 13.78
CA LEU A 105 22.00 -6.21 12.85
C LEU A 105 21.10 -7.22 13.58
N ASP A 106 21.44 -7.62 14.80
CA ASP A 106 20.66 -8.61 15.56
C ASP A 106 19.27 -8.04 15.90
N GLU A 107 19.18 -6.77 16.31
CA GLU A 107 17.93 -6.06 16.57
C GLU A 107 17.06 -5.97 15.29
N TYR A 108 17.68 -5.64 14.15
CA TYR A 108 16.97 -5.61 12.87
C TYR A 108 16.42 -6.99 12.49
N LEU A 109 17.20 -8.05 12.68
CA LEU A 109 16.77 -9.42 12.40
C LEU A 109 15.69 -9.91 13.38
N ASP A 110 15.69 -9.47 14.63
CA ASP A 110 14.64 -9.73 15.62
C ASP A 110 13.31 -9.08 15.22
N MET A 111 13.36 -7.92 14.55
CA MET A 111 12.18 -7.32 13.95
C MET A 111 11.70 -8.10 12.74
N LEU A 112 12.60 -8.45 11.81
CA LEU A 112 12.23 -9.00 10.51
C LEU A 112 11.80 -10.48 10.57
N TYR A 113 12.53 -11.32 11.31
CA TYR A 113 12.35 -12.77 11.31
C TYR A 113 10.95 -13.23 11.72
N PRO A 114 10.36 -12.80 12.86
CA PRO A 114 9.01 -13.22 13.24
C PRO A 114 7.94 -12.73 12.26
N ARG A 115 8.16 -11.60 11.60
CA ARG A 115 7.24 -11.07 10.58
C ARG A 115 7.23 -11.93 9.32
N LEU A 116 8.40 -12.40 8.86
CA LEU A 116 8.50 -13.34 7.75
C LEU A 116 7.83 -14.68 8.08
N GLN A 117 7.94 -15.16 9.32
CA GLN A 117 7.25 -16.36 9.78
C GLN A 117 5.72 -16.19 9.78
N ALA A 118 5.22 -15.04 10.26
CA ALA A 118 3.79 -14.73 10.24
C ALA A 118 3.25 -14.62 8.80
N MET A 119 3.98 -13.96 7.90
CA MET A 119 3.63 -13.90 6.48
C MET A 119 3.57 -15.29 5.84
N TYR A 120 4.53 -16.17 6.15
CA TYR A 120 4.49 -17.55 5.68
C TYR A 120 3.23 -18.30 6.14
N GLN A 121 2.79 -18.10 7.39
CA GLN A 121 1.58 -18.73 7.91
C GLN A 121 0.31 -18.17 7.25
N LEU A 122 0.26 -16.88 6.95
CA LEU A 122 -0.87 -16.24 6.29
C LEU A 122 -1.01 -16.62 4.81
N LEU A 123 0.10 -16.93 4.12
CA LEU A 123 0.08 -17.28 2.70
C LEU A 123 -0.70 -18.56 2.44
N ALA A 124 -1.53 -18.56 1.40
CA ALA A 124 -2.17 -19.76 0.86
C ALA A 124 -1.11 -20.78 0.36
N PRO A 125 -1.42 -22.07 0.29
CA PRO A 125 -0.49 -23.05 -0.28
C PRO A 125 -0.03 -22.71 -1.70
N THR A 126 -0.83 -21.95 -2.45
CA THR A 126 -0.53 -21.44 -3.80
C THR A 126 0.04 -20.02 -3.78
N GLY A 127 0.15 -19.41 -2.61
CA GLY A 127 0.52 -18.02 -2.42
C GLY A 127 2.02 -17.76 -2.53
N SER A 128 2.36 -16.49 -2.73
CA SER A 128 3.72 -16.02 -2.96
C SER A 128 4.07 -14.79 -2.12
N LEU A 129 5.33 -14.71 -1.69
CA LEU A 129 5.93 -13.55 -1.05
C LEU A 129 6.85 -12.82 -2.01
N PHE A 130 6.71 -11.49 -2.09
CA PHE A 130 7.66 -10.59 -2.73
C PHE A 130 8.23 -9.65 -1.66
N LEU A 131 9.44 -9.92 -1.20
CA LEU A 131 10.13 -9.14 -0.18
C LEU A 131 11.09 -8.15 -0.83
N HIS A 132 10.81 -6.86 -0.66
CA HIS A 132 11.58 -5.77 -1.25
C HIS A 132 12.59 -5.22 -0.23
N LEU A 133 13.86 -5.18 -0.61
CA LEU A 133 14.95 -4.68 0.20
C LEU A 133 16.03 -4.05 -0.68
N ASP A 134 16.88 -3.23 -0.10
CA ASP A 134 18.11 -2.79 -0.73
C ASP A 134 19.31 -3.65 -0.32
N TRP A 135 20.49 -3.23 -0.73
CA TRP A 135 21.76 -3.94 -0.50
C TRP A 135 22.16 -4.08 0.98
N HIS A 136 21.57 -3.31 1.91
CA HIS A 136 21.92 -3.41 3.33
C HIS A 136 21.39 -4.72 3.95
N ALA A 137 20.19 -5.14 3.61
CA ALA A 137 19.49 -6.24 4.28
C ALA A 137 19.20 -7.46 3.39
N ASN A 138 19.20 -7.32 2.04
CA ASN A 138 18.72 -8.37 1.14
C ASN A 138 19.44 -9.71 1.32
N SER A 139 20.77 -9.70 1.54
CA SER A 139 21.56 -10.93 1.68
C SER A 139 21.22 -11.71 2.96
N TYR A 140 20.94 -11.02 4.05
CA TYR A 140 20.51 -11.64 5.30
C TYR A 140 19.08 -12.17 5.19
N ALA A 141 18.19 -11.37 4.63
CA ALA A 141 16.78 -11.75 4.40
C ALA A 141 16.69 -12.97 3.48
N ARG A 142 17.55 -13.08 2.46
CA ARG A 142 17.59 -14.24 1.58
C ARG A 142 17.86 -15.54 2.36
N VAL A 143 18.80 -15.53 3.31
CA VAL A 143 19.10 -16.71 4.13
C VAL A 143 17.92 -17.03 5.07
N LEU A 144 17.26 -16.02 5.64
CA LEU A 144 16.07 -16.23 6.46
C LEU A 144 14.92 -16.82 5.66
N LEU A 145 14.69 -16.34 4.43
CA LEU A 145 13.64 -16.87 3.55
C LEU A 145 13.95 -18.32 3.11
N ASP A 146 15.21 -18.65 2.81
CA ASP A 146 15.61 -20.03 2.53
C ASP A 146 15.31 -20.96 3.73
N GLU A 147 15.45 -20.46 4.96
CA GLU A 147 15.16 -21.21 6.18
C GLU A 147 13.66 -21.40 6.42
N ILE A 148 12.84 -20.35 6.16
CA ILE A 148 11.39 -20.35 6.43
C ILE A 148 10.60 -21.03 5.32
N PHE A 149 10.91 -20.68 4.05
CA PHE A 149 10.18 -21.16 2.87
C PHE A 149 10.77 -22.44 2.27
N GLY A 150 12.04 -22.73 2.53
CA GLY A 150 12.82 -23.72 1.82
C GLY A 150 13.52 -23.14 0.58
N TYR A 151 14.78 -23.50 0.38
CA TYR A 151 15.58 -23.05 -0.76
C TYR A 151 14.94 -23.39 -2.11
N GLU A 152 14.27 -24.54 -2.19
CA GLU A 152 13.57 -25.03 -3.39
C GLU A 152 12.38 -24.17 -3.80
N ASN A 153 11.85 -23.36 -2.90
CA ASN A 153 10.73 -22.43 -3.14
C ASN A 153 11.17 -21.01 -3.52
N PHE A 154 12.46 -20.78 -3.64
CA PHE A 154 12.97 -19.56 -4.26
C PHE A 154 12.67 -19.55 -5.76
N ARG A 155 12.11 -18.44 -6.25
CA ARG A 155 11.71 -18.29 -7.65
C ARG A 155 12.59 -17.34 -8.42
N ASN A 156 12.74 -16.10 -7.93
CA ASN A 156 13.59 -15.07 -8.54
C ASN A 156 14.20 -14.12 -7.50
N GLU A 157 15.36 -13.59 -7.84
CA GLU A 157 15.87 -12.34 -7.33
C GLU A 157 15.64 -11.27 -8.40
N ILE A 158 14.63 -10.41 -8.20
CA ILE A 158 14.26 -9.37 -9.14
C ILE A 158 15.03 -8.12 -8.80
N ILE A 159 15.73 -7.55 -9.78
CA ILE A 159 16.48 -6.31 -9.62
C ILE A 159 15.67 -5.14 -10.18
N TRP A 160 15.10 -4.33 -9.29
CA TRP A 160 14.45 -3.10 -9.69
C TRP A 160 15.48 -1.99 -9.85
N THR A 161 15.67 -1.54 -11.08
CA THR A 161 16.63 -0.48 -11.42
C THR A 161 15.93 0.85 -11.63
N TYR A 162 16.61 1.93 -11.22
CA TYR A 162 16.11 3.30 -11.38
C TYR A 162 17.26 4.30 -11.55
N HIS A 163 16.94 5.49 -12.10
CA HIS A 163 17.88 6.58 -12.27
C HIS A 163 17.72 7.65 -11.18
N GLY A 164 18.77 8.40 -10.95
CA GLY A 164 18.76 9.54 -10.03
C GLY A 164 20.17 10.04 -9.71
N PRO A 165 20.31 11.25 -9.20
CA PRO A 165 21.61 11.77 -8.78
C PRO A 165 22.19 10.95 -7.63
N SER A 166 23.51 10.88 -7.56
CA SER A 166 24.22 10.27 -6.44
C SER A 166 25.47 11.08 -6.09
N PRO A 167 25.70 11.35 -4.79
CA PRO A 167 26.90 12.04 -4.32
C PRO A 167 28.13 11.11 -4.24
N ILE A 168 27.95 9.80 -4.39
CA ILE A 168 29.03 8.80 -4.22
C ILE A 168 30.12 9.04 -5.26
N ARG A 169 31.38 9.10 -4.78
CA ARG A 169 32.59 9.26 -5.62
C ARG A 169 33.64 8.17 -5.40
N SER A 170 33.49 7.37 -4.33
CA SER A 170 34.43 6.32 -3.92
C SER A 170 34.00 4.91 -4.31
N ALA A 171 32.79 4.76 -4.88
CA ALA A 171 32.24 3.48 -5.34
C ALA A 171 31.27 3.71 -6.50
N PHE A 172 30.83 2.62 -7.14
CA PHE A 172 29.74 2.70 -8.12
C PHE A 172 28.44 3.17 -7.47
N ASN A 173 27.65 3.94 -8.22
CA ASN A 173 26.36 4.44 -7.76
C ASN A 173 25.35 3.30 -7.62
N ARG A 174 24.81 3.13 -6.42
CA ARG A 174 23.76 2.14 -6.15
C ARG A 174 22.44 2.68 -6.67
N LYS A 175 21.89 2.04 -7.69
CA LYS A 175 20.67 2.46 -8.40
C LYS A 175 19.77 1.27 -8.69
N HIS A 176 19.69 0.37 -7.72
CA HIS A 176 18.76 -0.74 -7.72
C HIS A 176 18.42 -1.14 -6.31
N ASP A 177 17.25 -1.72 -6.17
CA ASP A 177 16.79 -2.49 -5.03
C ASP A 177 16.52 -3.92 -5.49
N THR A 178 16.37 -4.83 -4.55
CA THR A 178 16.18 -6.26 -4.78
C THR A 178 14.80 -6.67 -4.28
N ILE A 179 14.05 -7.44 -5.07
CA ILE A 179 12.81 -8.07 -4.65
C ILE A 179 12.98 -9.57 -4.68
N LEU A 180 12.95 -10.21 -3.52
CA LEU A 180 13.08 -11.66 -3.38
C LEU A 180 11.70 -12.30 -3.55
N PHE A 181 11.56 -13.12 -4.57
CA PHE A 181 10.33 -13.84 -4.86
C PHE A 181 10.41 -15.29 -4.38
N TYR A 182 9.54 -15.62 -3.42
CA TYR A 182 9.34 -16.97 -2.90
C TYR A 182 7.88 -17.39 -3.04
N SER A 183 7.64 -18.65 -3.33
CA SER A 183 6.32 -19.25 -3.19
C SER A 183 6.22 -20.09 -1.92
N LYS A 184 5.01 -20.29 -1.38
CA LYS A 184 4.83 -21.13 -0.19
C LYS A 184 5.12 -22.61 -0.48
N THR A 185 4.71 -23.09 -1.66
CA THR A 185 4.95 -24.45 -2.13
C THR A 185 5.39 -24.46 -3.60
N ASP A 186 5.61 -25.64 -4.18
CA ASP A 186 5.90 -25.83 -5.61
C ASP A 186 4.69 -25.54 -6.52
N ARG A 187 3.47 -25.50 -5.95
CA ARG A 187 2.22 -25.18 -6.65
C ARG A 187 1.81 -23.74 -6.38
N TYR A 188 2.33 -22.81 -7.15
CA TYR A 188 2.06 -21.38 -6.98
C TYR A 188 1.45 -20.77 -8.24
N LYS A 189 0.70 -19.68 -8.05
CA LYS A 189 0.13 -18.90 -9.15
C LYS A 189 1.23 -18.07 -9.81
N PHE A 190 1.34 -18.18 -11.15
CA PHE A 190 2.21 -17.33 -11.94
C PHE A 190 1.71 -17.26 -13.38
N ASP A 191 1.06 -16.14 -13.74
CA ASP A 191 0.61 -15.87 -15.11
C ASP A 191 1.55 -14.87 -15.79
N VAL A 192 2.16 -15.29 -16.86
CA VAL A 192 3.09 -14.46 -17.63
C VAL A 192 2.41 -13.58 -18.67
N ASP A 193 1.19 -13.91 -19.10
CA ASP A 193 0.57 -13.26 -20.23
C ASP A 193 0.21 -11.80 -19.98
N PRO A 194 -0.37 -11.40 -18.83
CA PRO A 194 -0.68 -10.00 -18.56
C PRO A 194 0.57 -9.13 -18.34
N VAL A 195 1.74 -9.73 -18.10
CA VAL A 195 2.98 -9.00 -17.80
C VAL A 195 4.01 -9.04 -18.92
N ARG A 196 3.66 -9.60 -20.09
CA ARG A 196 4.56 -9.65 -21.24
C ARG A 196 5.00 -8.25 -21.68
N VAL A 197 6.24 -8.17 -22.11
CA VAL A 197 6.82 -6.95 -22.68
C VAL A 197 7.15 -7.15 -24.15
N PRO A 198 7.09 -6.09 -24.97
CA PRO A 198 7.46 -6.20 -26.38
C PRO A 198 8.94 -6.59 -26.52
N TYR A 199 9.27 -7.28 -27.62
CA TYR A 199 10.66 -7.47 -27.99
C TYR A 199 11.31 -6.16 -28.39
N ALA A 200 12.61 -6.00 -28.12
CA ALA A 200 13.37 -4.86 -28.58
C ALA A 200 13.38 -4.79 -30.13
N SER A 201 13.35 -3.60 -30.70
CA SER A 201 13.26 -3.38 -32.16
C SER A 201 14.35 -4.12 -32.94
N ASN A 202 15.60 -4.07 -32.46
CA ASN A 202 16.71 -4.78 -33.07
C ASN A 202 16.52 -6.32 -33.07
N THR A 203 15.90 -6.87 -32.02
CA THR A 203 15.54 -8.28 -31.94
C THR A 203 14.47 -8.63 -32.97
N VAL A 204 13.42 -7.80 -33.08
CA VAL A 204 12.35 -7.96 -34.07
C VAL A 204 12.94 -7.93 -35.49
N ASP A 205 13.80 -6.97 -35.80
CA ASP A 205 14.46 -6.85 -37.09
C ASP A 205 15.35 -8.06 -37.41
N THR A 206 16.07 -8.58 -36.44
CA THR A 206 16.89 -9.79 -36.58
C THR A 206 16.04 -10.99 -36.95
N PHE A 207 14.93 -11.21 -36.24
CA PHE A 207 14.03 -12.35 -36.53
C PHE A 207 13.28 -12.19 -37.85
N ARG A 208 12.94 -10.96 -38.28
CA ARG A 208 12.30 -10.69 -39.57
C ARG A 208 13.26 -10.86 -40.75
N SER A 209 14.53 -10.54 -40.55
CA SER A 209 15.56 -10.61 -41.64
C SER A 209 16.20 -11.98 -41.80
N SER A 210 16.03 -12.90 -40.84
CA SER A 210 16.66 -14.21 -40.84
C SER A 210 15.69 -15.30 -40.43
N GLU A 211 15.20 -16.08 -41.41
CA GLU A 211 14.39 -17.28 -41.17
C GLU A 211 15.12 -18.34 -40.31
N LYS A 212 16.40 -18.19 -40.07
CA LYS A 212 17.28 -19.11 -39.35
C LYS A 212 18.13 -18.41 -38.28
N ALA A 213 17.52 -17.55 -37.46
CA ALA A 213 18.24 -17.00 -36.31
C ALA A 213 18.51 -18.06 -35.24
N GLY A 214 19.33 -19.07 -35.57
CA GLY A 214 20.08 -19.97 -34.66
C GLY A 214 19.36 -20.74 -33.52
N PHE A 215 18.13 -20.41 -33.21
CA PHE A 215 17.37 -20.91 -32.04
C PHE A 215 16.23 -21.87 -32.36
N GLY A 216 16.16 -22.38 -33.56
CA GLY A 216 15.23 -23.48 -33.95
C GLY A 216 13.74 -23.12 -34.05
N LYS A 217 13.26 -22.04 -33.39
CA LYS A 217 11.89 -21.53 -33.48
C LYS A 217 11.91 -19.99 -33.46
N ILE A 218 11.19 -19.39 -34.39
CA ILE A 218 10.90 -17.95 -34.33
C ILE A 218 9.86 -17.75 -33.21
N PRO A 219 10.13 -16.87 -32.22
CA PRO A 219 9.15 -16.57 -31.19
C PRO A 219 7.95 -15.81 -31.79
N ASP A 220 6.81 -15.87 -31.14
CA ASP A 220 5.68 -15.00 -31.45
C ASP A 220 6.02 -13.56 -31.06
N LEU A 221 6.39 -12.77 -32.09
CA LEU A 221 6.85 -11.40 -31.89
C LEU A 221 5.72 -10.45 -31.49
N GLU A 222 4.47 -10.78 -31.81
CA GLU A 222 3.29 -9.97 -31.47
C GLU A 222 2.87 -10.22 -30.01
N ARG A 223 2.95 -11.45 -29.54
CA ARG A 223 2.65 -11.82 -28.15
C ARG A 223 3.64 -11.19 -27.16
N GLY A 224 4.84 -10.85 -27.61
CA GLY A 224 5.89 -10.37 -26.73
C GLY A 224 6.57 -11.48 -25.92
N LYS A 225 7.47 -11.09 -25.01
CA LYS A 225 8.25 -12.02 -24.16
C LYS A 225 7.95 -11.84 -22.67
N VAL A 226 8.24 -12.88 -21.89
CA VAL A 226 8.29 -12.78 -20.44
C VAL A 226 9.38 -11.76 -20.07
N PRO A 227 9.12 -10.80 -19.19
CA PRO A 227 10.15 -9.86 -18.74
C PRO A 227 11.29 -10.62 -18.07
N GLU A 228 12.49 -10.10 -18.22
CA GLU A 228 13.66 -10.52 -17.46
C GLU A 228 13.46 -10.22 -15.96
N ASP A 229 14.33 -10.73 -15.12
CA ASP A 229 14.35 -10.49 -13.67
C ASP A 229 15.05 -9.18 -13.27
N TRP A 230 15.35 -8.31 -14.21
CA TRP A 230 15.77 -6.93 -13.98
C TRP A 230 14.74 -5.97 -14.61
N TRP A 231 14.18 -5.07 -13.78
CA TRP A 231 13.09 -4.19 -14.18
C TRP A 231 13.51 -2.73 -14.06
N TYR A 232 13.13 -1.94 -15.03
CA TYR A 232 13.25 -0.50 -14.94
C TYR A 232 11.87 0.13 -14.70
N PHE A 233 11.71 0.75 -13.54
CA PHE A 233 10.60 1.63 -13.22
C PHE A 233 11.18 2.91 -12.59
N PRO A 234 10.77 4.12 -13.04
CA PRO A 234 11.21 5.34 -12.40
C PRO A 234 10.71 5.41 -10.96
N VAL A 235 11.55 5.90 -10.05
CA VAL A 235 11.11 6.18 -8.67
C VAL A 235 10.04 7.25 -8.68
N VAL A 236 9.13 7.24 -7.70
CA VAL A 236 8.12 8.28 -7.50
C VAL A 236 8.81 9.54 -6.98
N ALA A 237 9.45 10.25 -7.89
CA ALA A 237 10.20 11.47 -7.63
C ALA A 237 9.27 12.69 -7.48
N ARG A 238 9.84 13.86 -7.15
CA ARG A 238 9.11 15.10 -6.83
C ARG A 238 8.09 15.56 -7.87
N LEU A 239 8.27 15.21 -9.15
CA LEU A 239 7.38 15.59 -10.24
C LEU A 239 6.56 14.42 -10.79
N HIS A 240 6.59 13.26 -10.14
CA HIS A 240 5.83 12.10 -10.59
C HIS A 240 4.33 12.28 -10.30
N GLY A 241 3.47 11.84 -11.24
CA GLY A 241 2.02 12.00 -11.12
C GLY A 241 1.38 11.32 -9.93
N GLU A 242 1.92 10.17 -9.55
CA GLU A 242 1.44 9.34 -8.44
C GLU A 242 1.85 9.84 -7.04
N ARG A 243 2.70 10.86 -6.97
CA ARG A 243 3.33 11.24 -5.71
C ARG A 243 2.35 11.79 -4.69
N THR A 244 2.32 11.17 -3.49
CA THR A 244 1.49 11.56 -2.36
C THR A 244 2.22 12.44 -1.33
N GLY A 245 3.56 12.51 -1.39
CA GLY A 245 4.39 13.14 -0.34
C GLY A 245 4.83 12.18 0.75
N TYR A 246 4.25 10.98 0.83
CA TYR A 246 4.74 9.95 1.74
C TYR A 246 6.15 9.50 1.31
N PRO A 247 7.09 9.30 2.26
CA PRO A 247 8.45 8.90 1.92
C PRO A 247 8.48 7.50 1.28
N THR A 248 9.45 7.25 0.45
CA THR A 248 9.76 5.94 -0.16
C THR A 248 8.62 5.27 -0.93
N GLN A 249 7.58 6.05 -1.33
CA GLN A 249 6.47 5.52 -2.13
C GLN A 249 6.95 4.74 -3.35
N LYS A 250 6.46 3.53 -3.51
CA LYS A 250 6.76 2.67 -4.66
C LYS A 250 5.89 3.04 -5.88
N PRO A 251 6.40 2.90 -7.12
CA PRO A 251 5.63 3.15 -8.33
C PRO A 251 4.53 2.13 -8.54
N GLU A 252 3.35 2.58 -8.98
CA GLU A 252 2.18 1.73 -9.22
C GLU A 252 2.49 0.64 -10.24
N GLY A 253 3.19 0.94 -11.33
CA GLY A 253 3.53 -0.04 -12.36
C GLY A 253 4.43 -1.20 -11.87
N LEU A 254 5.21 -1.00 -10.80
CA LEU A 254 5.97 -2.08 -10.17
C LEU A 254 5.03 -3.09 -9.50
N LEU A 255 4.08 -2.57 -8.71
CA LEU A 255 3.10 -3.40 -8.00
C LEU A 255 2.09 -4.04 -8.96
N GLU A 256 1.69 -3.33 -10.01
CA GLU A 256 0.81 -3.86 -11.06
C GLU A 256 1.41 -5.12 -11.71
N ARG A 257 2.70 -5.08 -12.08
CA ARG A 257 3.40 -6.25 -12.63
C ARG A 257 3.42 -7.43 -11.68
N ILE A 258 3.70 -7.19 -10.39
CA ILE A 258 3.74 -8.24 -9.36
C ILE A 258 2.35 -8.85 -9.17
N ILE A 259 1.33 -8.02 -8.98
CA ILE A 259 -0.04 -8.44 -8.71
C ILE A 259 -0.61 -9.22 -9.90
N LEU A 260 -0.45 -8.71 -11.12
CA LEU A 260 -0.93 -9.37 -12.33
C LEU A 260 -0.26 -10.73 -12.55
N ALA A 261 1.03 -10.87 -12.22
CA ALA A 261 1.76 -12.13 -12.41
C ALA A 261 1.39 -13.19 -11.38
N ALA A 262 1.07 -12.79 -10.14
CA ALA A 262 0.97 -13.71 -8.99
C ALA A 262 -0.47 -13.92 -8.49
N THR A 263 -1.46 -13.24 -9.07
CA THR A 263 -2.86 -13.31 -8.60
C THR A 263 -3.87 -13.25 -9.73
N GLU A 264 -5.10 -13.71 -9.42
CA GLU A 264 -6.29 -13.58 -10.25
C GLU A 264 -7.29 -12.60 -9.62
N GLU A 265 -8.32 -12.18 -10.35
CA GLU A 265 -9.40 -11.34 -9.82
C GLU A 265 -10.12 -12.03 -8.65
N GLY A 266 -10.38 -11.28 -7.57
CA GLY A 266 -10.95 -11.79 -6.33
C GLY A 266 -9.93 -12.36 -5.32
N ASP A 267 -8.67 -12.55 -5.71
CA ASP A 267 -7.61 -13.01 -4.81
C ASP A 267 -7.29 -12.00 -3.72
N LEU A 268 -6.72 -12.48 -2.60
CA LEU A 268 -6.37 -11.66 -1.44
C LEU A 268 -4.89 -11.27 -1.45
N VAL A 269 -4.63 -9.97 -1.47
CA VAL A 269 -3.29 -9.36 -1.47
C VAL A 269 -3.00 -8.73 -0.12
N GLY A 270 -1.85 -9.04 0.47
CA GLY A 270 -1.37 -8.49 1.74
C GLY A 270 -0.22 -7.50 1.54
N ASP A 271 -0.21 -6.40 2.34
CA ASP A 271 0.95 -5.53 2.50
C ASP A 271 0.95 -4.98 3.94
N PHE A 272 1.85 -5.51 4.75
CA PHE A 272 1.93 -5.18 6.17
C PHE A 272 2.95 -4.08 6.49
N PHE A 273 3.48 -3.42 5.47
CA PHE A 273 4.31 -2.22 5.52
C PHE A 273 3.81 -1.20 4.48
N CYS A 274 2.50 -0.96 4.44
CA CYS A 274 1.83 -0.40 3.28
C CYS A 274 2.19 1.05 2.93
N GLY A 275 2.73 1.84 3.86
CA GLY A 275 3.15 3.21 3.62
C GLY A 275 2.07 4.05 2.94
N ALA A 276 2.32 4.45 1.70
CA ALA A 276 1.35 5.20 0.89
C ALA A 276 0.22 4.35 0.29
N GLY A 277 0.14 3.05 0.60
CA GLY A 277 -0.91 2.15 0.16
C GLY A 277 -0.89 1.78 -1.33
N THR A 278 0.27 1.85 -1.99
CA THR A 278 0.37 1.57 -3.43
C THR A 278 -0.14 0.18 -3.78
N THR A 279 0.23 -0.83 -2.98
CA THR A 279 -0.22 -2.22 -3.18
C THR A 279 -1.74 -2.33 -3.16
N GLY A 280 -2.41 -1.72 -2.17
CA GLY A 280 -3.86 -1.79 -2.05
C GLY A 280 -4.61 -1.04 -3.15
N VAL A 281 -4.12 0.14 -3.55
CA VAL A 281 -4.72 0.92 -4.65
C VAL A 281 -4.64 0.13 -5.96
N VAL A 282 -3.50 -0.47 -6.26
CA VAL A 282 -3.34 -1.28 -7.47
C VAL A 282 -4.16 -2.57 -7.38
N ALA A 283 -4.17 -3.24 -6.23
CA ALA A 283 -4.98 -4.44 -6.00
C ALA A 283 -6.47 -4.17 -6.26
N ALA A 284 -7.01 -3.08 -5.68
CA ALA A 284 -8.41 -2.67 -5.88
C ALA A 284 -8.74 -2.43 -7.35
N ARG A 285 -7.91 -1.66 -8.07
CA ARG A 285 -8.11 -1.38 -9.51
C ARG A 285 -8.13 -2.65 -10.36
N LEU A 286 -7.35 -3.63 -9.95
CA LEU A 286 -7.27 -4.93 -10.62
C LEU A 286 -8.33 -5.93 -10.14
N GLY A 287 -9.29 -5.54 -9.31
CA GLY A 287 -10.34 -6.41 -8.79
C GLY A 287 -9.87 -7.42 -7.74
N ARG A 288 -8.75 -7.17 -7.06
CA ARG A 288 -8.24 -7.99 -5.97
C ARG A 288 -8.70 -7.43 -4.63
N ARG A 289 -8.96 -8.32 -3.66
CA ARG A 289 -9.16 -7.93 -2.26
C ARG A 289 -7.82 -7.62 -1.61
N PHE A 290 -7.83 -6.84 -0.54
CA PHE A 290 -6.59 -6.50 0.13
C PHE A 290 -6.72 -6.41 1.65
N ALA A 291 -5.59 -6.67 2.34
CA ALA A 291 -5.38 -6.33 3.74
C ALA A 291 -4.04 -5.60 3.88
N LEU A 292 -4.11 -4.37 4.34
CA LEU A 292 -2.97 -3.47 4.48
C LEU A 292 -2.77 -3.10 5.93
N SER A 293 -1.53 -2.95 6.37
CA SER A 293 -1.26 -2.33 7.67
C SER A 293 -0.02 -1.45 7.66
N ASP A 294 -0.02 -0.48 8.57
CA ASP A 294 1.13 0.37 8.87
C ASP A 294 1.07 0.82 10.32
N LEU A 295 2.25 1.10 10.89
CA LEU A 295 2.37 1.63 12.26
C LEU A 295 2.05 3.13 12.32
N GLN A 296 2.12 3.84 11.20
CA GLN A 296 2.00 5.30 11.15
C GLN A 296 0.58 5.75 10.78
N PRO A 297 -0.09 6.56 11.62
CA PRO A 297 -1.40 7.12 11.28
C PRO A 297 -1.40 7.86 9.95
N ARG A 298 -0.29 8.52 9.62
CA ARG A 298 -0.11 9.23 8.34
C ARG A 298 -0.18 8.29 7.13
N ALA A 299 0.34 7.06 7.24
CA ALA A 299 0.23 6.05 6.19
C ALA A 299 -1.23 5.69 5.95
N ILE A 300 -2.00 5.45 7.03
CA ILE A 300 -3.42 5.12 6.97
C ILE A 300 -4.23 6.25 6.31
N HIS A 301 -4.01 7.49 6.72
CA HIS A 301 -4.71 8.65 6.14
C HIS A 301 -4.31 8.90 4.68
N THR A 302 -3.03 8.74 4.33
CA THR A 302 -2.57 8.86 2.95
C THR A 302 -3.20 7.79 2.06
N THR A 303 -3.21 6.56 2.52
CA THR A 303 -3.83 5.42 1.81
C THR A 303 -5.32 5.65 1.63
N ARG A 304 -6.03 6.10 2.68
CA ARG A 304 -7.47 6.39 2.60
C ARG A 304 -7.77 7.49 1.59
N ALA A 305 -7.01 8.59 1.61
CA ALA A 305 -7.16 9.68 0.66
C ALA A 305 -6.93 9.23 -0.80
N ARG A 306 -5.98 8.32 -1.04
CA ARG A 306 -5.76 7.72 -2.37
C ARG A 306 -6.98 6.93 -2.84
N PHE A 307 -7.56 6.12 -1.99
CA PHE A 307 -8.77 5.37 -2.32
C PHE A 307 -9.93 6.29 -2.68
N ILE A 308 -10.14 7.39 -1.94
CA ILE A 308 -11.17 8.37 -2.24
C ILE A 308 -10.92 9.03 -3.61
N LEU A 309 -9.69 9.44 -3.90
CA LEU A 309 -9.33 10.05 -5.19
C LEU A 309 -9.49 9.05 -6.36
N ASP A 310 -9.13 7.81 -6.14
CA ASP A 310 -9.21 6.77 -7.16
C ASP A 310 -10.66 6.47 -7.56
N GLN A 311 -11.57 6.47 -6.60
CA GLN A 311 -13.00 6.30 -6.83
C GLN A 311 -13.66 7.48 -7.55
N ALA A 312 -13.15 8.68 -7.32
CA ALA A 312 -13.65 9.89 -7.97
C ALA A 312 -13.18 10.02 -9.43
N ASP A 313 -12.22 9.21 -9.88
CA ASP A 313 -11.65 9.27 -11.23
C ASP A 313 -12.38 8.32 -12.19
N PRO A 314 -13.21 8.84 -13.12
CA PRO A 314 -13.97 8.02 -14.04
C PRO A 314 -13.10 7.25 -15.06
N GLU A 315 -11.85 7.68 -15.27
CA GLU A 315 -10.92 7.03 -16.20
C GLU A 315 -10.26 5.77 -15.59
N ARG A 316 -10.31 5.63 -14.26
CA ARG A 316 -9.69 4.53 -13.52
C ARG A 316 -10.55 3.27 -13.38
N GLY A 317 -11.73 3.29 -13.99
CA GLY A 317 -12.59 2.12 -14.20
C GLY A 317 -13.60 1.85 -13.07
N PRO A 318 -14.56 0.92 -13.32
CA PRO A 318 -15.67 0.62 -12.41
C PRO A 318 -15.27 -0.23 -11.20
N ASN A 319 -14.01 -0.66 -11.07
CA ASN A 319 -13.54 -1.46 -9.95
C ASN A 319 -13.31 -0.58 -8.72
N ALA A 320 -14.42 0.06 -8.29
CA ALA A 320 -14.49 0.71 -7.00
C ALA A 320 -14.22 -0.34 -5.91
N ILE A 321 -13.56 0.07 -4.84
CA ILE A 321 -13.44 -0.74 -3.63
C ILE A 321 -14.85 -1.10 -3.19
N SER A 322 -15.16 -2.39 -3.09
CA SER A 322 -16.49 -2.87 -2.73
C SER A 322 -16.88 -2.46 -1.31
N SER A 323 -16.05 -2.80 -0.35
CA SER A 323 -16.18 -2.39 1.06
C SER A 323 -14.84 -2.48 1.76
N MET A 324 -14.65 -1.70 2.83
CA MET A 324 -13.39 -1.71 3.58
C MET A 324 -13.64 -1.38 5.06
N ALA A 325 -12.98 -2.12 5.97
CA ALA A 325 -12.83 -1.71 7.35
C ALA A 325 -11.54 -0.92 7.53
N VAL A 326 -11.62 0.23 8.18
CA VAL A 326 -10.46 0.89 8.76
C VAL A 326 -10.42 0.51 10.23
N GLN A 327 -9.34 -0.13 10.63
CA GLN A 327 -9.17 -0.77 11.92
C GLN A 327 -7.92 -0.26 12.62
N ARG A 328 -7.83 -0.48 13.91
CA ARG A 328 -6.60 -0.34 14.69
C ARG A 328 -6.35 -1.57 15.54
N GLU A 329 -5.10 -1.78 15.88
CA GLU A 329 -4.73 -2.74 16.91
C GLU A 329 -5.34 -2.32 18.26
N ALA A 330 -5.95 -3.25 18.99
CA ALA A 330 -6.74 -2.95 20.19
C ALA A 330 -5.93 -2.36 21.35
N SER A 331 -4.60 -2.57 21.38
CA SER A 331 -3.73 -1.94 22.39
C SER A 331 -3.49 -0.45 22.15
N LEU A 332 -3.75 0.03 20.92
CA LEU A 332 -3.65 1.44 20.60
C LEU A 332 -4.87 2.21 21.13
N ALA A 333 -4.63 3.37 21.67
CA ALA A 333 -5.71 4.25 22.09
C ALA A 333 -6.61 4.65 20.90
N PRO A 334 -7.92 4.86 21.10
CA PRO A 334 -8.81 5.35 20.05
C PRO A 334 -8.30 6.62 19.36
N GLU A 335 -7.65 7.49 20.12
CA GLU A 335 -7.05 8.74 19.65
C GLU A 335 -5.91 8.55 18.64
N SER A 336 -5.33 7.33 18.56
CA SER A 336 -4.23 7.04 17.64
C SER A 336 -4.61 7.21 16.16
N LEU A 337 -5.87 6.94 15.80
CA LEU A 337 -6.45 7.27 14.47
C LEU A 337 -7.30 8.52 14.49
N GLN A 338 -7.65 9.01 15.69
CA GLN A 338 -8.63 10.05 15.92
C GLN A 338 -8.11 10.96 17.04
N GLU A 339 -7.08 11.76 16.78
CA GLU A 339 -6.92 12.95 17.60
C GLU A 339 -8.14 13.84 17.30
N PHE A 340 -9.24 13.61 18.05
CA PHE A 340 -10.38 14.50 18.01
C PHE A 340 -9.89 15.88 18.43
N SER A 341 -9.80 16.76 17.47
CA SER A 341 -9.55 18.15 17.75
C SER A 341 -10.77 18.71 18.46
N ASP A 342 -10.58 19.42 19.57
CA ASP A 342 -11.57 20.34 20.13
C ASP A 342 -11.92 21.48 19.13
N LEU A 343 -11.28 21.50 17.97
CA LEU A 343 -11.55 22.36 16.84
C LEU A 343 -12.88 21.95 16.19
N ALA A 344 -13.98 22.54 16.64
CA ALA A 344 -15.19 22.53 15.86
C ALA A 344 -14.89 23.14 14.48
N LEU A 345 -15.11 22.39 13.40
CA LEU A 345 -15.19 23.02 12.09
C LEU A 345 -16.34 24.01 12.09
N PRO A 346 -16.20 25.18 11.45
CA PRO A 346 -17.38 26.00 11.14
C PRO A 346 -18.45 25.12 10.51
N VAL A 347 -19.70 25.33 10.93
CA VAL A 347 -20.80 24.43 10.60
C VAL A 347 -20.92 24.28 9.08
N PRO A 348 -20.76 23.06 8.52
CA PRO A 348 -21.03 22.82 7.11
C PRO A 348 -22.48 23.17 6.76
N GLN A 349 -22.68 23.69 5.56
CA GLN A 349 -24.02 24.00 5.08
C GLN A 349 -24.62 22.75 4.45
N MET A 350 -25.85 22.44 4.83
CA MET A 350 -26.65 21.39 4.18
C MET A 350 -27.86 22.04 3.52
N GLN A 351 -27.86 22.10 2.21
CA GLN A 351 -28.92 22.70 1.41
C GLN A 351 -29.20 21.86 0.15
N ASP A 352 -30.50 21.67 -0.15
CA ASP A 352 -30.96 20.97 -1.37
C ASP A 352 -30.30 19.59 -1.58
N GLY A 353 -30.06 18.85 -0.50
CA GLY A 353 -29.42 17.53 -0.56
C GLY A 353 -27.90 17.57 -0.87
N VAL A 354 -27.26 18.70 -0.63
CA VAL A 354 -25.81 18.86 -0.79
C VAL A 354 -25.22 19.33 0.53
N VAL A 355 -24.15 18.67 0.97
CA VAL A 355 -23.33 19.11 2.11
C VAL A 355 -22.13 19.88 1.57
N THR A 356 -21.91 21.10 2.08
CA THR A 356 -20.82 21.97 1.61
C THR A 356 -19.94 22.41 2.79
N LEU A 357 -18.64 22.19 2.69
CA LEU A 357 -17.65 22.68 3.62
C LEU A 357 -17.44 24.19 3.45
N PRO A 358 -17.31 24.98 4.54
CA PRO A 358 -16.94 26.38 4.46
C PRO A 358 -15.58 26.60 3.78
N ALA A 359 -15.46 27.62 2.94
CA ALA A 359 -14.24 27.90 2.16
C ALA A 359 -12.99 28.09 3.05
N GLU A 360 -13.16 28.63 4.27
CA GLU A 360 -12.10 28.89 5.23
C GLU A 360 -11.44 27.63 5.79
N VAL A 361 -12.14 26.48 5.79
CA VAL A 361 -11.57 25.21 6.28
C VAL A 361 -10.88 24.40 5.18
N LEU A 362 -11.23 24.62 3.93
CA LEU A 362 -10.70 23.86 2.80
C LEU A 362 -9.17 23.79 2.79
N PRO A 363 -8.39 24.86 3.05
CA PRO A 363 -6.93 24.77 3.04
C PRO A 363 -6.35 23.82 4.09
N ARG A 364 -7.11 23.50 5.14
CA ARG A 364 -6.68 22.65 6.26
C ARG A 364 -7.12 21.20 6.12
N VAL A 365 -8.10 20.89 5.27
CA VAL A 365 -8.66 19.55 5.11
C VAL A 365 -7.85 18.76 4.08
N MET A 366 -7.42 17.55 4.44
CA MET A 366 -6.78 16.59 3.56
C MET A 366 -7.82 15.80 2.76
N TYR A 367 -8.82 15.28 3.47
CA TYR A 367 -10.00 14.64 2.90
C TYR A 367 -11.18 14.72 3.88
N TRP A 368 -12.39 14.57 3.37
CA TRP A 368 -13.58 14.50 4.17
C TRP A 368 -14.60 13.49 3.61
N GLU A 369 -15.43 12.99 4.48
CA GLU A 369 -16.34 11.88 4.23
C GLU A 369 -17.70 12.14 4.87
N ILE A 370 -18.73 11.51 4.34
CA ILE A 370 -20.10 11.59 4.85
C ILE A 370 -20.65 10.20 5.11
N ASP A 371 -21.24 10.04 6.26
CA ASP A 371 -22.21 9.00 6.59
C ASP A 371 -23.61 9.61 6.51
N PRO A 372 -24.39 9.28 5.47
CA PRO A 372 -25.70 9.89 5.27
C PRO A 372 -26.81 9.25 6.12
N ASP A 373 -26.52 8.17 6.83
CA ASP A 373 -27.51 7.41 7.64
C ASP A 373 -26.89 6.98 9.00
N TRP A 374 -26.20 7.93 9.63
CA TRP A 374 -25.45 7.67 10.87
C TRP A 374 -26.36 7.31 12.04
N ASP A 375 -26.14 6.17 12.66
CA ASP A 375 -26.90 5.64 13.79
C ASP A 375 -26.59 6.27 15.15
N GLY A 376 -25.58 7.10 15.22
CA GLY A 376 -25.10 7.74 16.45
C GLY A 376 -23.91 7.04 17.11
N THR A 377 -23.42 5.94 16.56
CA THR A 377 -22.33 5.11 17.10
C THR A 377 -21.18 4.95 16.12
N GLY A 378 -21.23 4.00 15.22
CA GLY A 378 -20.23 3.76 14.20
C GLY A 378 -20.33 4.73 13.01
N PHE A 379 -19.19 5.08 12.39
CA PHE A 379 -19.17 5.88 11.17
C PHE A 379 -19.02 4.98 9.96
N CYS A 380 -20.02 5.01 9.06
CA CYS A 380 -19.96 4.32 7.78
C CYS A 380 -19.81 5.32 6.63
N SER A 381 -18.60 5.51 6.14
CA SER A 381 -18.32 6.39 5.01
C SER A 381 -18.98 5.86 3.74
N ARG A 382 -19.81 6.70 3.11
CA ARG A 382 -20.49 6.38 1.84
C ARG A 382 -20.03 7.26 0.69
N LEU A 383 -19.61 8.47 1.01
CA LEU A 383 -19.18 9.50 0.09
C LEU A 383 -17.92 10.15 0.64
N GLY A 384 -17.03 10.58 -0.23
CA GLY A 384 -15.85 11.30 0.20
C GLY A 384 -15.25 12.14 -0.90
N ALA A 385 -14.53 13.18 -0.49
CA ALA A 385 -13.67 13.97 -1.35
C ALA A 385 -12.29 14.12 -0.71
N ALA A 386 -11.25 13.99 -1.50
CA ALA A 386 -9.88 14.15 -1.04
C ALA A 386 -9.16 15.20 -1.88
N ARG A 387 -8.19 15.84 -1.25
CA ARG A 387 -7.35 16.84 -1.91
C ARG A 387 -6.44 16.15 -2.93
N PRO A 388 -6.46 16.59 -4.20
CA PRO A 388 -5.50 16.10 -5.19
C PRO A 388 -4.06 16.43 -4.76
N TRP A 389 -3.15 15.50 -5.00
CA TRP A 389 -1.75 15.61 -4.55
C TRP A 389 -0.95 16.72 -5.26
N ARG A 390 -1.30 17.08 -6.48
CA ARG A 390 -0.50 18.01 -7.29
C ARG A 390 -1.27 19.25 -7.74
N VAL A 391 -2.34 19.07 -8.48
CA VAL A 391 -3.12 20.14 -9.13
C VAL A 391 -4.59 19.88 -8.86
N GLY A 392 -5.29 20.91 -8.44
CA GLY A 392 -6.71 20.87 -8.12
C GLY A 392 -6.98 21.32 -6.70
N ASP A 393 -8.22 21.64 -6.46
CA ASP A 393 -8.72 21.99 -5.14
C ASP A 393 -9.53 20.81 -4.59
N LEU A 394 -9.64 20.74 -3.28
CA LEU A 394 -10.55 19.83 -2.61
C LEU A 394 -11.99 20.18 -3.01
N ASP A 395 -12.75 19.19 -3.46
CA ASP A 395 -14.17 19.41 -3.71
C ASP A 395 -14.86 19.81 -2.40
N PRO A 396 -15.44 21.01 -2.32
CA PRO A 396 -16.09 21.49 -1.11
C PRO A 396 -17.46 20.86 -0.89
N SER A 397 -18.05 20.20 -1.88
CA SER A 397 -19.46 19.79 -1.87
C SER A 397 -19.63 18.33 -2.23
N LEU A 398 -20.46 17.61 -1.45
CA LEU A 398 -20.84 16.22 -1.73
C LEU A 398 -22.36 16.10 -1.78
N PRO A 399 -22.92 15.50 -2.83
CA PRO A 399 -24.35 15.26 -2.92
C PRO A 399 -24.76 14.11 -2.00
N LEU A 400 -25.85 14.27 -1.27
CA LEU A 400 -26.47 13.18 -0.51
C LEU A 400 -27.27 12.26 -1.46
N PRO A 401 -27.47 10.98 -1.11
CA PRO A 401 -28.36 10.10 -1.85
C PRO A 401 -29.81 10.59 -1.79
N ASP A 402 -30.69 10.07 -2.65
CA ASP A 402 -32.14 10.47 -2.69
C ASP A 402 -32.86 10.29 -1.35
N LYS A 403 -32.37 9.37 -0.52
CA LYS A 403 -32.89 9.15 0.83
C LYS A 403 -31.70 9.15 1.80
N TRP A 404 -31.81 9.94 2.83
CA TRP A 404 -30.86 10.00 3.93
C TRP A 404 -31.55 10.11 5.28
N GLY A 405 -30.88 9.67 6.33
CA GLY A 405 -31.30 9.82 7.71
C GLY A 405 -30.54 10.94 8.41
N LYS A 406 -29.97 10.63 9.56
CA LYS A 406 -29.11 11.55 10.28
C LYS A 406 -27.72 11.58 9.62
N VAL A 407 -27.29 12.74 9.19
CA VAL A 407 -26.00 12.91 8.48
C VAL A 407 -24.89 13.15 9.49
N CYS A 408 -23.77 12.47 9.32
CA CYS A 408 -22.53 12.73 10.05
C CYS A 408 -21.39 13.02 9.06
N LEU A 409 -20.61 14.05 9.35
CA LEU A 409 -19.41 14.43 8.61
C LEU A 409 -18.16 14.01 9.40
N ARG A 410 -17.16 13.50 8.70
CA ARG A 410 -15.82 13.26 9.21
C ARG A 410 -14.80 13.92 8.29
N ALA A 411 -13.94 14.78 8.83
CA ALA A 411 -12.87 15.42 8.08
C ALA A 411 -11.53 15.10 8.73
N VAL A 412 -10.54 14.81 7.90
CA VAL A 412 -9.15 14.62 8.32
C VAL A 412 -8.34 15.81 7.84
N LEU A 413 -7.66 16.46 8.78
CA LEU A 413 -6.89 17.65 8.51
C LEU A 413 -5.49 17.30 7.97
N VAL A 414 -4.85 18.24 7.32
CA VAL A 414 -3.47 18.11 6.84
C VAL A 414 -2.49 17.83 8.00
N SER A 415 -2.80 18.30 9.21
CA SER A 415 -2.05 18.00 10.45
C SER A 415 -2.16 16.52 10.88
N GLY A 416 -3.20 15.82 10.46
CA GLY A 416 -3.55 14.46 10.88
C GLY A 416 -4.70 14.37 11.86
N GLU A 417 -5.12 15.52 12.42
CA GLU A 417 -6.28 15.60 13.32
C GLU A 417 -7.58 15.21 12.59
N VAL A 418 -8.48 14.59 13.32
CA VAL A 418 -9.79 14.18 12.82
C VAL A 418 -10.89 14.99 13.50
N VAL A 419 -11.82 15.48 12.72
CA VAL A 419 -13.04 16.14 13.22
C VAL A 419 -14.24 15.34 12.74
N GLN A 420 -15.09 14.94 13.68
CA GLN A 420 -16.36 14.25 13.37
C GLN A 420 -17.49 15.01 14.01
N GLN A 421 -18.50 15.38 13.21
CA GLN A 421 -19.64 16.10 13.72
C GLN A 421 -20.95 15.68 13.03
N PRO A 422 -22.04 15.48 13.81
CA PRO A 422 -23.37 15.34 13.26
C PRO A 422 -23.83 16.65 12.61
N LEU A 423 -24.54 16.55 11.49
CA LEU A 423 -25.20 17.66 10.82
C LEU A 423 -26.69 17.60 11.10
N ASN A 424 -27.26 18.76 11.49
CA ASN A 424 -28.69 18.87 11.81
C ASN A 424 -29.45 19.47 10.65
#